data_0f0c2f0fd5488ed4a32ca5420566bd31
#
_entry.id   0f0c2f0fd5488ed4a32ca5420566bd31
#
_cell.length_a   1.000
_cell.length_b   1.000
_cell.length_c   1.000
_cell.angle_alpha   90.00
_cell.angle_beta   90.00
_cell.angle_gamma   90.00
#
_symmetry.space_group_name_H-M   'P 1'
#
loop_
_entity.id
_entity.type
_entity.pdbx_description
1 polymer ?
#
loop_
_entity_poly.entity_id
_entity_poly.type
_entity_poly.pdbx_seq_one_letter_code
_entity_poly.pdbx_strand_id
1 'polypeptide(L)'
;MKQPSSVKLVAGTGVALHYQVKEILHQQIIGGELKPGAKLPPEVELAAQLGVSRTTVRQAILTLVHEGFLTRYQGKGTFVAQPKLHGDLRGYLGLSVDPKSQKILLHKTLIQATKEAEAEVASRLQIAPKNLVIYIKRVRLVEEEPIVLEQFHVPQAVCPDLVTADISDIAVHTALQERFGIAIRSVKSTIEAAIAGDNAHDLAIRRGDPALRIRRVFYDQNGPVLYAHALARGDRCQYHLED
;
A
#
# COMPACT_ATOMS: atom_id res chain seq x y z
N MET A 1 0.03 35.24 -4.97
CA MET A 1 -0.28 34.33 -6.10
C MET A 1 0.81 34.50 -7.14
N LYS A 2 1.76 33.56 -7.26
CA LYS A 2 2.74 33.53 -8.36
C LYS A 2 2.03 32.94 -9.57
N GLN A 3 2.06 33.65 -10.69
CA GLN A 3 1.60 33.13 -11.98
C GLN A 3 2.41 31.88 -12.34
N PRO A 4 1.77 30.81 -12.85
CA PRO A 4 2.47 29.62 -13.29
C PRO A 4 3.45 30.00 -14.41
N SER A 5 4.65 29.46 -14.36
CA SER A 5 5.66 29.57 -15.43
C SER A 5 5.03 29.05 -16.71
N SER A 6 4.79 29.96 -17.67
CA SER A 6 4.13 29.66 -18.94
C SER A 6 5.04 28.83 -19.83
N VAL A 7 5.05 27.51 -19.66
CA VAL A 7 5.58 26.62 -20.71
C VAL A 7 4.60 26.68 -21.85
N LYS A 8 4.93 27.45 -22.90
CA LYS A 8 4.10 27.61 -24.11
C LYS A 8 4.17 26.31 -24.93
N LEU A 9 3.01 25.79 -25.28
CA LEU A 9 2.89 24.80 -26.35
C LEU A 9 3.44 25.38 -27.65
N VAL A 10 4.39 24.67 -28.28
CA VAL A 10 5.01 25.13 -29.54
C VAL A 10 4.43 24.32 -30.68
N ALA A 11 3.61 24.96 -31.49
CA ALA A 11 3.12 24.38 -32.76
C ALA A 11 4.29 24.23 -33.75
N GLY A 12 4.35 23.07 -34.43
CA GLY A 12 5.37 22.87 -35.51
C GLY A 12 6.68 22.20 -35.08
N THR A 13 6.85 21.75 -33.85
CA THR A 13 8.07 21.07 -33.38
C THR A 13 8.18 19.59 -33.78
N GLY A 14 7.20 19.05 -34.51
CA GLY A 14 7.14 17.59 -34.79
C GLY A 14 6.73 16.72 -33.57
N VAL A 15 6.64 17.30 -32.37
CA VAL A 15 6.20 16.60 -31.16
C VAL A 15 4.68 16.71 -31.03
N ALA A 16 4.00 15.58 -30.93
CA ALA A 16 2.54 15.55 -30.81
C ALA A 16 2.07 16.34 -29.56
N LEU A 17 0.99 17.12 -29.70
CA LEU A 17 0.50 18.02 -28.65
C LEU A 17 0.22 17.33 -27.31
N HIS A 18 -0.25 16.08 -27.33
CA HIS A 18 -0.49 15.36 -26.08
C HIS A 18 0.79 15.03 -25.30
N TYR A 19 1.93 14.83 -25.97
CA TYR A 19 3.22 14.69 -25.31
C TYR A 19 3.69 16.00 -24.69
N GLN A 20 3.46 17.14 -25.35
CA GLN A 20 3.80 18.45 -24.80
C GLN A 20 2.94 18.76 -23.56
N VAL A 21 1.64 18.49 -23.60
CA VAL A 21 0.75 18.61 -22.45
C VAL A 21 1.16 17.67 -21.30
N LYS A 22 1.51 16.42 -21.63
CA LYS A 22 2.05 15.47 -20.67
C LYS A 22 3.28 16.03 -19.96
N GLU A 23 4.23 16.54 -20.72
CA GLU A 23 5.47 17.09 -20.17
C GLU A 23 5.23 18.30 -19.27
N ILE A 24 4.34 19.20 -19.65
CA ILE A 24 3.94 20.36 -18.82
C ILE A 24 3.40 19.89 -17.46
N LEU A 25 2.43 18.98 -17.47
CA LEU A 25 1.85 18.46 -16.23
C LEU A 25 2.88 17.70 -15.40
N HIS A 26 3.75 16.93 -16.05
CA HIS A 26 4.82 16.19 -15.39
C HIS A 26 5.81 17.11 -14.68
N GLN A 27 6.24 18.20 -15.34
CA GLN A 27 7.12 19.21 -14.74
C GLN A 27 6.46 19.93 -13.56
N GLN A 28 5.17 20.23 -13.64
CA GLN A 28 4.43 20.82 -12.51
C GLN A 28 4.33 19.87 -11.31
N ILE A 29 4.22 18.55 -11.56
CA ILE A 29 4.22 17.53 -10.50
C ILE A 29 5.60 17.44 -9.85
N ILE A 30 6.66 17.28 -10.66
CA ILE A 30 8.04 17.14 -10.14
C ILE A 30 8.51 18.44 -9.49
N GLY A 31 8.17 19.58 -10.06
CA GLY A 31 8.49 20.91 -9.51
C GLY A 31 7.70 21.27 -8.23
N GLY A 32 6.73 20.42 -7.84
CA GLY A 32 5.93 20.62 -6.62
C GLY A 32 4.84 21.69 -6.74
N GLU A 33 4.59 22.24 -7.92
CA GLU A 33 3.46 23.14 -8.17
C GLU A 33 2.13 22.40 -8.01
N LEU A 34 2.07 21.16 -8.53
CA LEU A 34 0.99 20.22 -8.29
C LEU A 34 1.43 19.23 -7.19
N LYS A 35 0.95 19.47 -5.98
CA LYS A 35 1.32 18.64 -4.81
C LYS A 35 0.71 17.24 -4.88
N PRO A 36 1.38 16.20 -4.31
CA PRO A 36 0.78 14.88 -4.15
C PRO A 36 -0.60 14.95 -3.50
N GLY A 37 -1.58 14.24 -4.07
CA GLY A 37 -2.98 14.26 -3.63
C GLY A 37 -3.79 15.46 -4.16
N ALA A 38 -3.19 16.46 -4.79
CA ALA A 38 -3.93 17.57 -5.37
C ALA A 38 -4.84 17.10 -6.53
N LYS A 39 -6.06 17.62 -6.57
CA LYS A 39 -7.01 17.35 -7.65
C LYS A 39 -6.66 18.21 -8.86
N LEU A 40 -6.53 17.58 -10.03
CA LEU A 40 -6.39 18.30 -11.29
C LEU A 40 -7.70 19.00 -11.66
N PRO A 41 -7.61 20.16 -12.33
CA PRO A 41 -8.79 20.77 -12.98
C PRO A 41 -9.47 19.79 -13.95
N PRO A 42 -10.76 19.93 -14.21
CA PRO A 42 -11.45 19.14 -15.22
C PRO A 42 -10.78 19.21 -16.60
N GLU A 43 -10.84 18.10 -17.37
CA GLU A 43 -10.23 18.02 -18.72
C GLU A 43 -10.62 19.20 -19.63
N VAL A 44 -11.86 19.68 -19.50
CA VAL A 44 -12.39 20.84 -20.30
C VAL A 44 -11.68 22.14 -19.91
N GLU A 45 -11.48 22.35 -18.63
CA GLU A 45 -10.81 23.54 -18.09
C GLU A 45 -9.32 23.55 -18.47
N LEU A 46 -8.63 22.41 -18.31
CA LEU A 46 -7.24 22.25 -18.74
C LEU A 46 -7.07 22.47 -20.26
N ALA A 47 -8.02 21.97 -21.06
CA ALA A 47 -8.02 22.17 -22.49
C ALA A 47 -8.14 23.67 -22.88
N ALA A 48 -9.01 24.41 -22.20
CA ALA A 48 -9.16 25.86 -22.39
C ALA A 48 -7.89 26.62 -21.96
N GLN A 49 -7.31 26.27 -20.78
CA GLN A 49 -6.09 26.91 -20.27
C GLN A 49 -4.88 26.71 -21.19
N LEU A 50 -4.75 25.50 -21.77
CA LEU A 50 -3.62 25.13 -22.61
C LEU A 50 -3.86 25.38 -24.11
N GLY A 51 -5.06 25.82 -24.52
CA GLY A 51 -5.38 26.07 -25.92
C GLY A 51 -5.36 24.81 -26.80
N VAL A 52 -5.71 23.64 -26.27
CA VAL A 52 -5.73 22.37 -27.00
C VAL A 52 -7.10 21.68 -26.93
N SER A 53 -7.28 20.62 -27.71
CA SER A 53 -8.51 19.83 -27.63
C SER A 53 -8.61 19.05 -26.30
N ARG A 54 -9.85 18.81 -25.85
CA ARG A 54 -10.12 17.94 -24.69
C ARG A 54 -9.52 16.52 -24.88
N THR A 55 -9.55 16.00 -26.11
CA THR A 55 -8.97 14.70 -26.45
C THR A 55 -7.46 14.67 -26.22
N THR A 56 -6.75 15.76 -26.57
CA THR A 56 -5.31 15.92 -26.35
C THR A 56 -4.99 15.88 -24.85
N VAL A 57 -5.73 16.64 -24.04
CA VAL A 57 -5.56 16.63 -22.56
C VAL A 57 -5.85 15.26 -21.99
N ARG A 58 -6.94 14.62 -22.40
CA ARG A 58 -7.32 13.28 -21.94
C ARG A 58 -6.23 12.26 -22.22
N GLN A 59 -5.61 12.29 -23.41
CA GLN A 59 -4.54 11.39 -23.80
C GLN A 59 -3.28 11.61 -22.94
N ALA A 60 -2.91 12.87 -22.69
CA ALA A 60 -1.81 13.21 -21.78
C ALA A 60 -2.05 12.70 -20.35
N ILE A 61 -3.25 12.92 -19.82
CA ILE A 61 -3.65 12.45 -18.49
C ILE A 61 -3.61 10.91 -18.43
N LEU A 62 -4.12 10.20 -19.44
CA LEU A 62 -4.08 8.73 -19.46
C LEU A 62 -2.65 8.20 -19.46
N THR A 63 -1.74 8.85 -20.19
CA THR A 63 -0.32 8.50 -20.18
C THR A 63 0.28 8.70 -18.79
N LEU A 64 0.03 9.84 -18.14
CA LEU A 64 0.53 10.09 -16.77
C LEU A 64 -0.10 9.16 -15.72
N VAL A 65 -1.34 8.71 -15.91
CA VAL A 65 -1.97 7.68 -15.08
C VAL A 65 -1.26 6.34 -15.26
N HIS A 66 -0.97 5.96 -16.51
CA HIS A 66 -0.23 4.74 -16.83
C HIS A 66 1.20 4.76 -16.26
N GLU A 67 1.86 5.92 -16.31
CA GLU A 67 3.20 6.13 -15.75
C GLU A 67 3.18 6.28 -14.21
N GLY A 68 2.00 6.33 -13.58
CA GLY A 68 1.84 6.39 -12.12
C GLY A 68 2.00 7.78 -11.50
N PHE A 69 2.09 8.85 -12.29
CA PHE A 69 2.13 10.24 -11.80
C PHE A 69 0.75 10.79 -11.42
N LEU A 70 -0.29 10.24 -12.00
CA LEU A 70 -1.68 10.60 -11.71
C LEU A 70 -2.50 9.35 -11.34
N THR A 71 -3.54 9.57 -10.53
CA THR A 71 -4.53 8.53 -10.20
C THR A 71 -5.92 9.04 -10.58
N ARG A 72 -6.71 8.21 -11.28
CA ARG A 72 -8.05 8.57 -11.71
C ARG A 72 -9.08 7.81 -10.86
N TYR A 73 -9.96 8.56 -10.21
CA TYR A 73 -11.10 8.00 -9.49
C TYR A 73 -12.39 8.31 -10.23
N GLN A 74 -13.13 7.26 -10.60
CA GLN A 74 -14.39 7.42 -11.32
C GLN A 74 -15.37 8.25 -10.50
N GLY A 75 -15.97 9.26 -11.11
CA GLY A 75 -16.88 10.21 -10.46
C GLY A 75 -16.23 11.26 -9.56
N LYS A 76 -14.98 11.06 -9.12
CA LYS A 76 -14.26 12.00 -8.23
C LYS A 76 -13.29 12.92 -8.97
N GLY A 77 -12.70 12.44 -10.08
CA GLY A 77 -11.73 13.20 -10.89
C GLY A 77 -10.34 12.55 -10.97
N THR A 78 -9.38 13.34 -11.43
CA THR A 78 -7.96 12.95 -11.54
C THR A 78 -7.15 13.70 -10.47
N PHE A 79 -6.21 13.00 -9.82
CA PHE A 79 -5.41 13.53 -8.73
C PHE A 79 -3.94 13.23 -8.98
N VAL A 80 -3.06 14.07 -8.48
CA VAL A 80 -1.62 13.77 -8.44
C VAL A 80 -1.40 12.55 -7.56
N ALA A 81 -0.67 11.56 -8.08
CA ALA A 81 -0.40 10.35 -7.33
C ALA A 81 0.42 10.67 -6.07
N GLN A 82 0.10 10.00 -4.99
CA GLN A 82 0.93 10.03 -3.79
C GLN A 82 2.20 9.21 -4.05
N PRO A 83 3.38 9.64 -3.57
CA PRO A 83 4.56 8.80 -3.60
C PRO A 83 4.26 7.43 -2.99
N LYS A 84 4.68 6.37 -3.67
CA LYS A 84 4.52 5.03 -3.12
C LYS A 84 5.43 4.86 -1.92
N LEU A 85 4.93 4.15 -0.93
CA LEU A 85 5.71 3.71 0.20
C LEU A 85 6.57 2.53 -0.22
N HIS A 86 7.85 2.58 0.10
CA HIS A 86 8.79 1.53 -0.22
C HIS A 86 8.84 0.50 0.91
N GLY A 87 8.67 -0.77 0.57
CA GLY A 87 8.84 -1.88 1.48
C GLY A 87 10.05 -2.72 1.08
N ASP A 88 10.88 -3.09 2.06
CA ASP A 88 11.91 -4.10 1.86
C ASP A 88 11.30 -5.49 2.12
N LEU A 89 11.45 -6.39 1.15
CA LEU A 89 10.97 -7.76 1.25
C LEU A 89 11.82 -8.63 2.17
N ARG A 90 13.06 -8.27 2.44
CA ARG A 90 13.92 -8.93 3.44
C ARG A 90 13.54 -8.51 4.85
N GLY A 91 13.21 -7.23 5.02
CA GLY A 91 12.65 -6.75 6.27
C GLY A 91 11.29 -7.40 6.53
N TYR A 92 11.12 -7.98 7.70
CA TYR A 92 9.90 -8.66 8.14
C TYR A 92 8.67 -7.75 8.01
N LEU A 93 7.99 -7.75 6.84
CA LEU A 93 6.79 -6.92 6.56
C LEU A 93 6.97 -5.39 6.79
N GLY A 94 8.23 -4.90 6.83
CA GLY A 94 8.47 -3.49 6.98
C GLY A 94 8.15 -2.73 5.70
N LEU A 95 7.02 -1.99 5.65
CA LEU A 95 7.01 -0.77 4.90
C LEU A 95 7.92 0.19 5.66
N SER A 96 9.12 0.39 5.17
CA SER A 96 9.92 1.54 5.59
C SER A 96 9.25 2.75 5.00
N VAL A 97 8.75 3.62 5.82
CA VAL A 97 8.57 5.01 5.38
C VAL A 97 10.00 5.53 5.16
N ASP A 98 10.27 6.14 4.01
CA ASP A 98 11.55 6.79 3.75
C ASP A 98 11.94 7.56 5.02
N PRO A 99 13.13 7.29 5.62
CA PRO A 99 13.58 7.99 6.82
C PRO A 99 13.58 9.52 6.69
N LYS A 100 13.57 10.02 5.44
CA LYS A 100 13.44 11.45 5.12
C LYS A 100 11.99 11.95 5.11
N SER A 101 11.00 11.05 4.99
CA SER A 101 9.60 11.41 5.14
C SER A 101 9.27 11.30 6.62
N GLN A 102 8.93 12.40 7.28
CA GLN A 102 8.46 12.43 8.69
C GLN A 102 7.08 11.77 8.87
N LYS A 103 6.72 10.81 8.02
CA LYS A 103 5.42 10.14 8.05
C LYS A 103 5.43 9.04 9.09
N ILE A 104 4.57 9.16 10.07
CA ILE A 104 4.40 8.18 11.15
C ILE A 104 3.53 7.03 10.63
N LEU A 105 4.06 5.81 10.71
CA LEU A 105 3.29 4.58 10.50
C LEU A 105 2.59 4.22 11.81
N LEU A 106 1.27 4.33 11.81
CA LEU A 106 0.44 3.91 12.93
C LEU A 106 -0.18 2.55 12.64
N HIS A 107 -0.25 1.69 13.66
CA HIS A 107 -1.01 0.45 13.61
C HIS A 107 -2.31 0.62 14.38
N LYS A 108 -3.44 0.37 13.71
CA LYS A 108 -4.75 0.32 14.36
C LYS A 108 -5.23 -1.12 14.40
N THR A 109 -5.27 -1.71 15.58
CA THR A 109 -5.85 -3.04 15.78
C THR A 109 -7.36 -2.97 15.65
N LEU A 110 -7.91 -3.80 14.77
CA LEU A 110 -9.34 -3.94 14.55
C LEU A 110 -9.93 -5.11 15.34
N ILE A 111 -9.16 -6.22 15.40
CA ILE A 111 -9.56 -7.44 16.11
C ILE A 111 -8.30 -8.04 16.74
N GLN A 112 -8.41 -8.49 17.99
CA GLN A 112 -7.42 -9.32 18.66
C GLN A 112 -8.19 -10.29 19.56
N ALA A 113 -8.22 -11.56 19.16
CA ALA A 113 -9.07 -12.55 19.83
C ALA A 113 -8.55 -13.98 19.56
N THR A 114 -8.96 -14.90 20.42
CA THR A 114 -8.77 -16.34 20.17
C THR A 114 -9.89 -16.85 19.27
N LYS A 115 -9.54 -17.64 18.25
CA LYS A 115 -10.50 -18.33 17.37
C LYS A 115 -9.99 -19.72 16.95
N GLU A 116 -10.87 -20.56 16.43
CA GLU A 116 -10.49 -21.82 15.79
C GLU A 116 -9.73 -21.56 14.48
N ALA A 117 -8.69 -22.35 14.23
CA ALA A 117 -7.95 -22.29 12.97
C ALA A 117 -8.79 -22.87 11.83
N GLU A 118 -9.02 -22.03 10.81
CA GLU A 118 -9.57 -22.48 9.53
C GLU A 118 -8.58 -23.42 8.81
N ALA A 119 -9.05 -24.21 7.86
CA ALA A 119 -8.26 -25.24 7.18
C ALA A 119 -6.96 -24.71 6.55
N GLU A 120 -6.99 -23.54 5.91
CA GLU A 120 -5.77 -22.92 5.35
C GLU A 120 -4.79 -22.53 6.46
N VAL A 121 -5.27 -21.87 7.51
CA VAL A 121 -4.46 -21.45 8.65
C VAL A 121 -3.83 -22.66 9.35
N ALA A 122 -4.62 -23.69 9.60
CA ALA A 122 -4.15 -24.92 10.23
C ALA A 122 -3.04 -25.61 9.38
N SER A 123 -3.23 -25.66 8.08
CA SER A 123 -2.24 -26.22 7.15
C SER A 123 -0.93 -25.39 7.15
N ARG A 124 -1.01 -24.06 7.13
CA ARG A 124 0.16 -23.17 7.13
C ARG A 124 0.93 -23.24 8.43
N LEU A 125 0.23 -23.38 9.55
CA LEU A 125 0.81 -23.47 10.87
C LEU A 125 1.17 -24.92 11.29
N GLN A 126 0.85 -25.92 10.43
CA GLN A 126 1.09 -27.34 10.71
C GLN A 126 0.44 -27.80 12.02
N ILE A 127 -0.73 -27.28 12.35
CA ILE A 127 -1.54 -27.65 13.51
C ILE A 127 -2.80 -28.40 13.07
N ALA A 128 -3.45 -29.07 14.01
CA ALA A 128 -4.72 -29.72 13.70
C ALA A 128 -5.81 -28.70 13.37
N PRO A 129 -6.75 -29.00 12.45
CA PRO A 129 -7.93 -28.18 12.23
C PRO A 129 -8.68 -27.91 13.55
N LYS A 130 -9.21 -26.71 13.69
CA LYS A 130 -9.89 -26.21 14.91
C LYS A 130 -9.00 -25.99 16.15
N ASN A 131 -7.69 -26.25 16.07
CA ASN A 131 -6.82 -25.81 17.14
C ASN A 131 -6.95 -24.28 17.30
N LEU A 132 -6.83 -23.83 18.54
CA LEU A 132 -6.99 -22.40 18.84
C LEU A 132 -5.77 -21.60 18.36
N VAL A 133 -6.05 -20.49 17.70
CA VAL A 133 -5.06 -19.49 17.31
C VAL A 133 -5.48 -18.12 17.83
N ILE A 134 -4.50 -17.30 18.17
CA ILE A 134 -4.70 -15.89 18.41
C ILE A 134 -4.71 -15.21 17.04
N TYR A 135 -5.85 -14.62 16.72
CA TYR A 135 -6.08 -13.87 15.50
C TYR A 135 -5.97 -12.38 15.77
N ILE A 136 -5.13 -11.72 15.00
CA ILE A 136 -4.97 -10.27 15.06
C ILE A 136 -5.25 -9.71 13.67
N LYS A 137 -6.20 -8.80 13.57
CA LYS A 137 -6.49 -8.01 12.37
C LYS A 137 -6.19 -6.56 12.66
N ARG A 138 -5.35 -5.93 11.87
CA ARG A 138 -5.00 -4.52 12.02
C ARG A 138 -4.78 -3.85 10.68
N VAL A 139 -4.86 -2.54 10.64
CA VAL A 139 -4.50 -1.72 9.50
C VAL A 139 -3.27 -0.87 9.83
N ARG A 140 -2.41 -0.70 8.84
CA ARG A 140 -1.36 0.31 8.87
C ARG A 140 -1.87 1.57 8.22
N LEU A 141 -1.65 2.67 8.90
CA LEU A 141 -2.09 4.00 8.50
C LEU A 141 -0.88 4.88 8.25
N VAL A 142 -0.96 5.70 7.22
CA VAL A 142 -0.06 6.82 6.98
C VAL A 142 -0.91 8.06 6.81
N GLU A 143 -0.72 9.08 7.67
CA GLU A 143 -1.55 10.29 7.65
C GLU A 143 -3.06 9.94 7.72
N GLU A 144 -3.44 8.99 8.60
CA GLU A 144 -4.81 8.47 8.78
C GLU A 144 -5.36 7.64 7.59
N GLU A 145 -4.62 7.53 6.49
CA GLU A 145 -5.03 6.73 5.33
C GLU A 145 -4.62 5.27 5.52
N PRO A 146 -5.56 4.29 5.42
CA PRO A 146 -5.23 2.88 5.50
C PRO A 146 -4.47 2.43 4.24
N ILE A 147 -3.29 1.84 4.46
CA ILE A 147 -2.36 1.46 3.39
C ILE A 147 -2.21 -0.06 3.27
N VAL A 148 -2.13 -0.75 4.40
CA VAL A 148 -2.01 -2.21 4.46
C VAL A 148 -2.96 -2.77 5.49
N LEU A 149 -3.73 -3.77 5.09
CA LEU A 149 -4.48 -4.62 6.01
C LEU A 149 -3.63 -5.84 6.34
N GLU A 150 -3.45 -6.13 7.61
CA GLU A 150 -2.67 -7.26 8.11
C GLU A 150 -3.55 -8.19 8.94
N GLN A 151 -3.36 -9.47 8.76
CA GLN A 151 -3.99 -10.54 9.53
C GLN A 151 -2.91 -11.51 10.00
N PHE A 152 -2.87 -11.78 11.27
CA PHE A 152 -1.89 -12.65 11.90
C PHE A 152 -2.59 -13.79 12.63
N HIS A 153 -1.99 -14.96 12.57
CA HIS A 153 -2.46 -16.15 13.25
C HIS A 153 -1.26 -16.77 13.99
N VAL A 154 -1.33 -16.81 15.30
CA VAL A 154 -0.31 -17.41 16.18
C VAL A 154 -0.97 -18.57 16.92
N PRO A 155 -0.43 -19.80 16.88
CA PRO A 155 -1.00 -20.88 17.69
C PRO A 155 -1.07 -20.46 19.17
N GLN A 156 -2.24 -20.59 19.79
CA GLN A 156 -2.42 -20.16 21.19
C GLN A 156 -1.41 -20.86 22.13
N ALA A 157 -1.08 -22.11 21.84
CA ALA A 157 -0.11 -22.87 22.63
C ALA A 157 1.32 -22.29 22.59
N VAL A 158 1.65 -21.51 21.52
CA VAL A 158 2.97 -20.88 21.38
C VAL A 158 3.07 -19.59 22.20
N CYS A 159 1.99 -18.79 22.24
CA CYS A 159 2.01 -17.49 22.91
C CYS A 159 0.62 -17.13 23.42
N PRO A 160 0.11 -17.74 24.52
CA PRO A 160 -1.24 -17.50 25.03
C PRO A 160 -1.47 -16.04 25.46
N ASP A 161 -0.46 -15.38 26.01
CA ASP A 161 -0.56 -14.01 26.54
C ASP A 161 -0.69 -12.95 25.43
N LEU A 162 -0.39 -13.30 24.19
CA LEU A 162 -0.52 -12.39 23.05
C LEU A 162 -1.95 -11.89 22.86
N VAL A 163 -2.98 -12.62 23.32
CA VAL A 163 -4.38 -12.25 23.15
C VAL A 163 -4.76 -10.95 23.90
N THR A 164 -4.06 -10.65 25.00
CA THR A 164 -4.31 -9.46 25.83
C THR A 164 -3.21 -8.41 25.75
N ALA A 165 -2.10 -8.74 25.08
CA ALA A 165 -0.95 -7.85 24.99
C ALA A 165 -1.25 -6.62 24.12
N ASP A 166 -0.82 -5.44 24.57
CA ASP A 166 -0.78 -4.27 23.71
C ASP A 166 0.43 -4.36 22.76
N ILE A 167 0.12 -4.44 21.48
CA ILE A 167 1.10 -4.53 20.38
C ILE A 167 0.88 -3.44 19.33
N SER A 168 0.22 -2.34 19.71
CA SER A 168 -0.11 -1.23 18.80
C SER A 168 1.12 -0.49 18.30
N ASP A 169 2.21 -0.49 19.05
CA ASP A 169 3.47 0.22 18.80
C ASP A 169 4.54 -0.64 18.10
N ILE A 170 4.30 -1.93 17.90
CA ILE A 170 5.32 -2.88 17.46
C ILE A 170 4.80 -3.84 16.39
N ALA A 171 5.70 -4.33 15.54
CA ALA A 171 5.37 -5.42 14.61
C ALA A 171 5.11 -6.73 15.38
N VAL A 172 4.09 -7.52 14.97
CA VAL A 172 3.70 -8.76 15.67
C VAL A 172 4.88 -9.72 15.80
N HIS A 173 5.65 -9.95 14.75
CA HIS A 173 6.83 -10.84 14.81
C HIS A 173 7.92 -10.31 15.75
N THR A 174 8.12 -8.98 15.80
CA THR A 174 9.05 -8.34 16.71
C THR A 174 8.57 -8.48 18.16
N ALA A 175 7.26 -8.30 18.40
CA ALA A 175 6.67 -8.54 19.72
C ALA A 175 6.89 -10.00 20.16
N LEU A 176 6.68 -10.97 19.25
CA LEU A 176 6.95 -12.39 19.56
C LEU A 176 8.39 -12.63 19.97
N GLN A 177 9.36 -11.97 19.32
CA GLN A 177 10.78 -12.11 19.66
C GLN A 177 11.17 -11.37 20.94
N GLU A 178 10.84 -10.09 21.03
CA GLU A 178 11.35 -9.20 22.08
C GLU A 178 10.57 -9.29 23.39
N ARG A 179 9.23 -9.47 23.32
CA ARG A 179 8.37 -9.48 24.52
C ARG A 179 8.04 -10.89 24.99
N PHE A 180 8.00 -11.86 24.05
CA PHE A 180 7.59 -13.24 24.37
C PHE A 180 8.71 -14.27 24.20
N GLY A 181 9.93 -13.85 23.80
CA GLY A 181 11.11 -14.71 23.74
C GLY A 181 11.07 -15.80 22.66
N ILE A 182 10.18 -15.68 21.65
CA ILE A 182 10.04 -16.66 20.58
C ILE A 182 11.13 -16.41 19.53
N ALA A 183 12.10 -17.30 19.41
CA ALA A 183 13.25 -17.16 18.53
C ALA A 183 12.88 -17.49 17.07
N ILE A 184 12.44 -16.50 16.29
CA ILE A 184 12.19 -16.66 14.86
C ILE A 184 13.52 -16.89 14.13
N ARG A 185 13.64 -18.02 13.40
CA ARG A 185 14.83 -18.46 12.68
C ARG A 185 14.77 -18.25 11.20
N SER A 186 13.57 -18.39 10.62
CA SER A 186 13.38 -18.24 9.18
C SER A 186 11.96 -17.77 8.84
N VAL A 187 11.81 -17.24 7.62
CA VAL A 187 10.52 -16.83 7.08
C VAL A 187 10.40 -17.29 5.63
N LYS A 188 9.24 -17.85 5.29
CA LYS A 188 8.85 -18.12 3.90
C LYS A 188 7.84 -17.08 3.48
N SER A 189 8.12 -16.39 2.37
CA SER A 189 7.26 -15.34 1.85
C SER A 189 6.74 -15.69 0.46
N THR A 190 5.49 -15.35 0.20
CA THR A 190 4.87 -15.42 -1.13
C THR A 190 4.21 -14.09 -1.41
N ILE A 191 4.44 -13.52 -2.59
CA ILE A 191 3.86 -12.27 -3.03
C ILE A 191 3.16 -12.53 -4.35
N GLU A 192 1.94 -12.05 -4.46
CA GLU A 192 1.13 -12.19 -5.67
C GLU A 192 0.31 -10.93 -5.93
N ALA A 193 0.01 -10.67 -7.20
CA ALA A 193 -0.96 -9.66 -7.59
C ALA A 193 -2.36 -10.10 -7.14
N ALA A 194 -3.15 -9.16 -6.64
CA ALA A 194 -4.50 -9.38 -6.15
C ALA A 194 -5.39 -8.17 -6.43
N ILE A 195 -6.67 -8.33 -6.17
CA ILE A 195 -7.64 -7.22 -6.02
C ILE A 195 -8.04 -7.12 -4.55
N ALA A 196 -8.52 -5.95 -4.16
CA ALA A 196 -8.92 -5.69 -2.77
C ALA A 196 -10.05 -6.61 -2.28
N GLY A 197 -11.02 -6.93 -3.15
CA GLY A 197 -12.11 -7.85 -2.83
C GLY A 197 -12.91 -7.39 -1.61
N ASP A 198 -13.23 -8.32 -0.72
CA ASP A 198 -14.00 -8.05 0.50
C ASP A 198 -13.24 -7.20 1.53
N ASN A 199 -11.91 -7.13 1.43
CA ASN A 199 -11.07 -6.33 2.30
C ASN A 199 -10.99 -4.84 1.89
N ALA A 200 -11.65 -4.47 0.81
CA ALA A 200 -11.64 -3.10 0.26
C ALA A 200 -12.15 -2.05 1.27
N HIS A 201 -13.13 -2.41 2.08
CA HIS A 201 -13.69 -1.53 3.12
C HIS A 201 -12.61 -1.12 4.15
N ASP A 202 -11.83 -2.08 4.64
CA ASP A 202 -10.78 -1.82 5.65
C ASP A 202 -9.63 -0.97 5.08
N LEU A 203 -9.44 -1.00 3.76
CA LEU A 203 -8.43 -0.21 3.05
C LEU A 203 -8.95 1.10 2.47
N ALA A 204 -10.25 1.40 2.66
CA ALA A 204 -10.94 2.57 2.11
C ALA A 204 -10.77 2.73 0.58
N ILE A 205 -10.76 1.60 -0.16
CA ILE A 205 -10.66 1.52 -1.63
C ILE A 205 -11.81 0.72 -2.23
N ARG A 206 -11.87 0.56 -3.54
CA ARG A 206 -12.92 -0.23 -4.20
C ARG A 206 -12.54 -1.71 -4.27
N ARG A 207 -13.54 -2.59 -4.34
CA ARG A 207 -13.34 -4.05 -4.42
C ARG A 207 -12.46 -4.47 -5.60
N GLY A 208 -12.53 -3.77 -6.74
CA GLY A 208 -11.73 -4.04 -7.94
C GLY A 208 -10.36 -3.38 -7.98
N ASP A 209 -10.01 -2.56 -7.00
CA ASP A 209 -8.73 -1.86 -7.02
C ASP A 209 -7.57 -2.84 -6.82
N PRO A 210 -6.42 -2.61 -7.52
CA PRO A 210 -5.27 -3.50 -7.45
C PRO A 210 -4.62 -3.48 -6.06
N ALA A 211 -4.16 -4.64 -5.64
CA ALA A 211 -3.45 -4.84 -4.39
C ALA A 211 -2.32 -5.86 -4.56
N LEU A 212 -1.40 -5.87 -3.61
CA LEU A 212 -0.41 -6.92 -3.45
C LEU A 212 -0.80 -7.77 -2.24
N ARG A 213 -0.92 -9.07 -2.46
CA ARG A 213 -1.14 -10.04 -1.38
C ARG A 213 0.21 -10.61 -0.97
N ILE A 214 0.52 -10.50 0.30
CA ILE A 214 1.77 -10.98 0.88
C ILE A 214 1.42 -11.99 1.96
N ARG A 215 1.86 -13.24 1.80
CA ARG A 215 1.70 -14.28 2.81
C ARG A 215 3.07 -14.65 3.35
N ARG A 216 3.17 -14.81 4.67
CA ARG A 216 4.41 -15.19 5.34
C ARG A 216 4.15 -16.22 6.41
N VAL A 217 5.03 -17.22 6.46
CA VAL A 217 5.07 -18.17 7.57
C VAL A 217 6.42 -18.03 8.25
N PHE A 218 6.40 -17.76 9.53
CA PHE A 218 7.58 -17.59 10.37
C PHE A 218 7.80 -18.86 11.18
N TYR A 219 9.04 -19.28 11.24
CA TYR A 219 9.44 -20.54 11.86
C TYR A 219 10.43 -20.29 13.00
N ASP A 220 10.25 -21.00 14.10
CA ASP A 220 11.28 -21.23 15.10
C ASP A 220 12.02 -22.56 14.80
N GLN A 221 12.76 -23.10 15.79
CA GLN A 221 13.43 -24.39 15.65
C GLN A 221 12.48 -25.59 15.63
N ASN A 222 11.24 -25.45 16.11
CA ASN A 222 10.27 -26.53 16.27
C ASN A 222 9.21 -26.53 15.17
N GLY A 223 9.08 -25.44 14.41
CA GLY A 223 8.09 -25.33 13.34
C GLY A 223 7.51 -23.92 13.15
N PRO A 224 6.35 -23.82 12.47
CA PRO A 224 5.73 -22.54 12.23
C PRO A 224 5.09 -21.97 13.50
N VAL A 225 5.44 -20.72 13.82
CA VAL A 225 4.95 -20.00 15.01
C VAL A 225 4.02 -18.83 14.69
N LEU A 226 4.05 -18.35 13.43
CA LEU A 226 3.21 -17.25 12.99
C LEU A 226 2.90 -17.41 11.50
N TYR A 227 1.63 -17.32 11.14
CA TYR A 227 1.19 -17.11 9.77
C TYR A 227 0.63 -15.68 9.63
N ALA A 228 1.23 -14.92 8.74
CA ALA A 228 0.83 -13.56 8.44
C ALA A 228 0.32 -13.44 7.00
N HIS A 229 -0.79 -12.75 6.84
CA HIS A 229 -1.38 -12.41 5.57
C HIS A 229 -1.58 -10.90 5.51
N ALA A 230 -0.99 -10.25 4.52
CA ALA A 230 -1.15 -8.81 4.31
C ALA A 230 -1.71 -8.52 2.92
N LEU A 231 -2.55 -7.51 2.85
CA LEU A 231 -3.06 -6.93 1.61
C LEU A 231 -2.64 -5.47 1.56
N ALA A 232 -1.69 -5.15 0.68
CA ALA A 232 -1.15 -3.81 0.50
C ALA A 232 -1.77 -3.14 -0.72
N ARG A 233 -2.16 -1.89 -0.59
CA ARG A 233 -2.71 -1.11 -1.71
C ARG A 233 -1.69 -0.94 -2.82
N GLY A 234 -2.03 -1.32 -4.05
CA GLY A 234 -1.14 -1.25 -5.23
C GLY A 234 -0.85 0.17 -5.70
N ASP A 235 -1.75 1.13 -5.39
CA ASP A 235 -1.57 2.54 -5.67
C ASP A 235 -0.65 3.25 -4.67
N ARG A 236 -0.41 2.64 -3.47
CA ARG A 236 0.34 3.25 -2.36
C ARG A 236 1.61 2.50 -1.97
N CYS A 237 1.74 1.25 -2.34
CA CYS A 237 2.86 0.39 -1.93
C CYS A 237 3.70 -0.07 -3.10
N GLN A 238 5.01 -0.13 -2.88
CA GLN A 238 5.99 -0.74 -3.76
C GLN A 238 7.00 -1.50 -2.90
N TYR A 239 7.35 -2.70 -3.32
CA TYR A 239 8.31 -3.53 -2.59
C TYR A 239 9.55 -3.76 -3.43
N HIS A 240 10.71 -3.64 -2.80
CA HIS A 240 12.01 -3.91 -3.38
C HIS A 240 12.61 -5.15 -2.76
N LEU A 241 13.38 -5.88 -3.55
CA LEU A 241 14.29 -6.92 -3.12
C LEU A 241 15.68 -6.50 -3.60
N GLU A 242 16.57 -6.17 -2.69
CA GLU A 242 17.97 -5.88 -3.00
C GLU A 242 18.81 -7.08 -2.61
N ASP A 243 19.70 -7.55 -3.49
CA ASP A 243 20.60 -8.70 -3.27
C ASP A 243 21.89 -8.31 -2.54
#